data_09b1774baccd2ee0092271af76e00dbe
#
_entry.id   09b1774baccd2ee0092271af76e00dbe
#
_cell.length_a   1.000
_cell.length_b   1.000
_cell.length_c   1.000
_cell.angle_alpha   90.00
_cell.angle_beta   90.00
_cell.angle_gamma   90.00
#
_symmetry.space_group_name_H-M   'P 1'
#
loop_
_entity.id
_entity.type
_entity.pdbx_description
1 polymer ?
#
loop_
_entity_poly.entity_id
_entity_poly.type
_entity_poly.pdbx_seq_one_letter_code
_entity_poly.pdbx_strand_id
1 'polypeptide(L)'
;CENDSKVSFKVYQYSTNNIIDLYATVPNWSNLNNFIIHNEIDEVELPDSFSVNDAYPNPFNPIVNIDIEIANQSILNVNVYNIKGQLVDNLISNKFFDRGYYNLNWNASEFSSGIYFIKFNIDNKSFIKKVTLLK
;
A
#
# COMPACT_ATOMS: atom_id res chain seq x y z
N CYS A 1 -16.96 -6.93 47.16
CA CYS A 1 -16.58 -6.04 46.04
C CYS A 1 -16.23 -6.84 44.83
N GLU A 2 -17.08 -6.80 43.90
CA GLU A 2 -16.89 -7.43 42.62
C GLU A 2 -15.87 -6.66 41.83
N ASN A 3 -14.78 -7.31 41.51
CA ASN A 3 -13.62 -6.69 40.91
C ASN A 3 -13.51 -6.92 39.40
N ASP A 4 -14.54 -7.52 38.82
CA ASP A 4 -14.59 -7.74 37.38
C ASP A 4 -15.18 -6.52 36.69
N SER A 5 -14.42 -5.44 36.65
CA SER A 5 -14.83 -4.28 35.87
C SER A 5 -14.38 -4.47 34.40
N LYS A 6 -15.34 -4.52 33.51
CA LYS A 6 -15.06 -4.51 32.07
C LYS A 6 -14.69 -3.11 31.65
N VAL A 7 -13.47 -2.94 31.18
CA VAL A 7 -13.02 -1.67 30.62
C VAL A 7 -13.14 -1.77 29.10
N SER A 8 -13.97 -0.90 28.53
CA SER A 8 -14.12 -0.84 27.07
C SER A 8 -13.22 0.27 26.51
N PHE A 9 -12.43 -0.06 25.51
CA PHE A 9 -11.62 0.89 24.78
C PHE A 9 -12.16 1.05 23.37
N LYS A 10 -12.34 2.30 22.94
CA LYS A 10 -12.75 2.62 21.59
C LYS A 10 -11.53 3.15 20.83
N VAL A 11 -11.12 2.42 19.81
CA VAL A 11 -10.03 2.86 18.93
C VAL A 11 -10.66 3.32 17.61
N TYR A 12 -10.45 4.59 17.30
CA TYR A 12 -10.91 5.17 16.05
C TYR A 12 -9.87 4.93 14.96
N GLN A 13 -10.28 4.18 13.95
CA GLN A 13 -9.43 3.90 12.81
C GLN A 13 -9.76 4.85 11.67
N TYR A 14 -8.88 5.82 11.44
CA TYR A 14 -9.10 6.87 10.44
C TYR A 14 -9.25 6.38 9.00
N SER A 15 -8.59 5.28 8.67
CA SER A 15 -8.58 4.75 7.30
C SER A 15 -9.90 4.09 6.89
N THR A 16 -10.63 3.51 7.84
CA THR A 16 -11.87 2.78 7.56
C THR A 16 -13.11 3.44 8.13
N ASN A 17 -12.93 4.52 8.91
CA ASN A 17 -14.01 5.21 9.61
C ASN A 17 -14.83 4.30 10.53
N ASN A 18 -14.23 3.20 10.97
CA ASN A 18 -14.85 2.22 11.85
C ASN A 18 -14.38 2.39 13.29
N ILE A 19 -15.33 2.28 14.20
CA ILE A 19 -15.04 2.25 15.64
C ILE A 19 -14.93 0.79 16.04
N ILE A 20 -13.78 0.39 16.57
CA ILE A 20 -13.57 -0.96 17.09
C ILE A 20 -13.71 -0.90 18.61
N ASP A 21 -14.69 -1.63 19.14
CA ASP A 21 -14.84 -1.78 20.58
C ASP A 21 -13.94 -2.93 21.06
N LEU A 22 -12.94 -2.56 21.87
CA LEU A 22 -12.06 -3.54 22.50
C LEU A 22 -12.51 -3.77 23.94
N TYR A 23 -12.83 -5.01 24.25
CA TYR A 23 -13.21 -5.40 25.60
C TYR A 23 -12.07 -6.15 26.28
N ALA A 24 -11.57 -5.60 27.34
CA ALA A 24 -10.57 -6.28 28.18
C ALA A 24 -11.15 -6.51 29.57
N THR A 25 -11.01 -7.70 30.09
CA THR A 25 -11.38 -8.03 31.46
C THR A 25 -10.15 -7.85 32.36
N VAL A 26 -10.21 -6.90 33.28
CA VAL A 26 -9.13 -6.62 34.24
C VAL A 26 -9.39 -7.43 35.51
N PRO A 27 -8.51 -8.38 35.85
CA PRO A 27 -8.79 -9.33 36.92
C PRO A 27 -8.70 -8.77 38.36
N ASN A 28 -7.88 -7.76 38.61
CA ASN A 28 -7.77 -7.18 39.96
C ASN A 28 -6.99 -5.88 39.98
N TRP A 29 -7.41 -4.92 40.82
CA TRP A 29 -6.77 -3.63 40.98
C TRP A 29 -5.34 -3.70 41.54
N SER A 30 -5.05 -4.72 42.32
CA SER A 30 -3.71 -4.87 42.91
C SER A 30 -2.64 -5.25 41.90
N ASN A 31 -3.03 -5.73 40.73
CA ASN A 31 -2.10 -6.16 39.66
C ASN A 31 -1.94 -5.15 38.54
N LEU A 32 -2.52 -3.95 38.66
CA LEU A 32 -2.45 -2.92 37.63
C LEU A 32 -1.02 -2.45 37.34
N ASN A 33 -0.13 -2.52 38.30
CA ASN A 33 1.27 -2.12 38.13
C ASN A 33 2.05 -3.09 37.23
N ASN A 34 1.56 -4.30 37.09
CA ASN A 34 2.17 -5.32 36.25
C ASN A 34 1.37 -5.61 34.98
N PHE A 35 0.30 -4.87 34.76
CA PHE A 35 -0.51 -5.03 33.57
C PHE A 35 0.12 -4.28 32.41
N ILE A 36 0.97 -4.95 31.68
CA ILE A 36 1.48 -4.44 30.42
C ILE A 36 0.47 -4.85 29.35
N ILE A 37 -0.24 -3.88 28.81
CA ILE A 37 -1.08 -4.09 27.66
C ILE A 37 -0.13 -4.34 26.48
N HIS A 38 0.19 -5.59 26.23
CA HIS A 38 0.75 -5.98 24.95
C HIS A 38 -0.39 -5.97 23.94
N ASN A 39 -0.77 -4.78 23.55
CA ASN A 39 -1.50 -4.67 22.31
C ASN A 39 -0.48 -4.91 21.21
N GLU A 40 -0.34 -6.15 20.83
CA GLU A 40 0.12 -6.42 19.48
C GLU A 40 -1.00 -6.00 18.53
N ILE A 41 -1.27 -4.71 18.53
CA ILE A 41 -1.83 -4.11 17.33
C ILE A 41 -0.66 -4.13 16.40
N ASP A 42 -0.66 -5.01 15.43
CA ASP A 42 0.12 -4.78 14.23
C ASP A 42 -0.30 -3.39 13.74
N GLU A 43 0.41 -2.38 14.20
CA GLU A 43 0.31 -1.08 13.58
C GLU A 43 0.71 -1.32 12.14
N VAL A 44 -0.28 -1.49 11.29
CA VAL A 44 -0.07 -1.35 9.87
C VAL A 44 0.36 0.09 9.71
N GLU A 45 1.68 0.31 9.73
CA GLU A 45 2.22 1.63 9.45
C GLU A 45 1.75 2.02 8.05
N LEU A 46 0.80 2.93 8.02
CA LEU A 46 0.34 3.48 6.76
C LEU A 46 1.43 4.39 6.18
N PRO A 47 1.62 4.38 4.88
CA PRO A 47 2.68 5.18 4.27
C PRO A 47 2.47 6.67 4.52
N ASP A 48 3.55 7.38 4.84
CA ASP A 48 3.57 8.83 5.09
C ASP A 48 3.73 9.64 3.81
N SER A 49 4.19 9.03 2.74
CA SER A 49 4.42 9.69 1.46
C SER A 49 4.16 8.73 0.31
N PHE A 50 3.82 9.30 -0.85
CA PHE A 50 3.72 8.50 -2.07
C PHE A 50 5.11 8.01 -2.47
N SER A 51 5.26 6.72 -2.68
CA SER A 51 6.49 6.14 -3.21
C SER A 51 6.20 5.00 -4.17
N VAL A 52 7.12 4.81 -5.09
CA VAL A 52 7.10 3.70 -6.04
C VAL A 52 8.38 2.90 -5.83
N ASN A 53 8.23 1.66 -5.40
CA ASN A 53 9.36 0.77 -5.16
C ASN A 53 9.91 0.23 -6.48
N ASP A 54 11.08 -0.36 -6.44
CA ASP A 54 11.69 -0.92 -7.63
C ASP A 54 10.88 -2.09 -8.18
N ALA A 55 10.79 -2.15 -9.50
CA ALA A 55 10.09 -3.23 -10.19
C ALA A 55 10.84 -4.55 -10.03
N TYR A 56 10.10 -5.64 -9.84
CA TYR A 56 10.69 -6.97 -9.70
C TYR A 56 9.82 -8.06 -10.37
N PRO A 57 10.45 -9.07 -10.97
CA PRO A 57 11.87 -9.15 -11.31
C PRO A 57 12.23 -8.12 -12.38
N ASN A 58 13.46 -7.67 -12.40
CA ASN A 58 13.94 -6.75 -13.44
C ASN A 58 15.39 -7.14 -13.79
N PRO A 59 15.67 -7.71 -14.95
CA PRO A 59 14.75 -7.98 -16.09
C PRO A 59 13.61 -8.96 -15.77
N PHE A 60 12.49 -8.83 -16.49
CA PHE A 60 11.30 -9.63 -16.26
C PHE A 60 10.85 -10.39 -17.50
N ASN A 61 10.05 -11.46 -17.29
CA ASN A 61 9.49 -12.27 -18.39
C ASN A 61 8.26 -13.05 -17.91
N PRO A 62 7.07 -12.80 -18.42
CA PRO A 62 6.60 -11.57 -19.08
C PRO A 62 5.95 -10.61 -18.10
N ILE A 63 5.93 -10.93 -16.79
CA ILE A 63 5.21 -10.17 -15.76
C ILE A 63 6.21 -9.49 -14.84
N VAL A 64 6.01 -8.19 -14.62
CA VAL A 64 6.73 -7.39 -13.65
C VAL A 64 5.79 -6.89 -12.58
N ASN A 65 6.25 -6.87 -11.33
CA ASN A 65 5.51 -6.36 -10.18
C ASN A 65 6.15 -5.07 -9.68
N ILE A 66 5.32 -4.14 -9.25
CA ILE A 66 5.76 -2.88 -8.66
C ILE A 66 4.89 -2.60 -7.45
N ASP A 67 5.52 -2.44 -6.29
CA ASP A 67 4.83 -2.05 -5.08
C ASP A 67 4.78 -0.53 -4.99
N ILE A 68 3.60 0.00 -4.70
CA ILE A 68 3.38 1.44 -4.55
C ILE A 68 2.79 1.73 -3.16
N GLU A 69 3.17 2.87 -2.63
CA GLU A 69 2.70 3.35 -1.33
C GLU A 69 1.98 4.68 -1.55
N ILE A 70 0.74 4.76 -1.08
CA ILE A 70 -0.10 5.94 -1.23
C ILE A 70 -0.38 6.53 0.14
N ALA A 71 0.05 7.76 0.38
CA ALA A 71 -0.06 8.43 1.66
C ALA A 71 -1.43 9.08 1.89
N ASN A 72 -2.06 9.55 0.83
CA ASN A 72 -3.36 10.21 0.87
C ASN A 72 -4.21 9.74 -0.28
N GLN A 73 -5.52 9.81 -0.11
CA GLN A 73 -6.46 9.49 -1.18
C GLN A 73 -6.11 10.30 -2.43
N SER A 74 -5.86 9.63 -3.54
CA SER A 74 -5.33 10.26 -4.75
C SER A 74 -5.82 9.57 -6.00
N ILE A 75 -5.81 10.31 -7.10
CA ILE A 75 -6.09 9.75 -8.43
C ILE A 75 -4.77 9.37 -9.07
N LEU A 76 -4.67 8.12 -9.50
CA LEU A 76 -3.46 7.56 -10.09
C LEU A 76 -3.68 7.22 -11.54
N ASN A 77 -2.71 7.60 -12.37
CA ASN A 77 -2.57 7.16 -13.76
C ASN A 77 -1.24 6.42 -13.92
N VAL A 78 -1.26 5.28 -14.57
CA VAL A 78 -0.05 4.52 -14.87
C VAL A 78 -0.03 4.14 -16.33
N ASN A 79 0.97 4.63 -17.04
CA ASN A 79 1.17 4.40 -18.45
C ASN A 79 2.52 3.76 -18.73
N VAL A 80 2.59 2.95 -19.76
CA VAL A 80 3.83 2.31 -20.19
C VAL A 80 4.26 2.88 -21.55
N TYR A 81 5.52 3.26 -21.63
CA TYR A 81 6.13 3.82 -22.83
C TYR A 81 7.31 2.96 -23.28
N ASN A 82 7.52 2.89 -24.59
CA ASN A 82 8.70 2.24 -25.15
C ASN A 82 9.91 3.19 -25.14
N ILE A 83 11.06 2.72 -25.62
CA ILE A 83 12.30 3.50 -25.68
C ILE A 83 12.18 4.76 -26.56
N LYS A 84 11.23 4.77 -27.48
CA LYS A 84 10.96 5.94 -28.35
C LYS A 84 10.03 6.96 -27.70
N GLY A 85 9.55 6.68 -26.49
CA GLY A 85 8.60 7.55 -25.79
C GLY A 85 7.16 7.40 -26.25
N GLN A 86 6.84 6.34 -26.98
CA GLN A 86 5.48 6.07 -27.45
C GLN A 86 4.71 5.31 -26.37
N LEU A 87 3.46 5.70 -26.16
CA LEU A 87 2.55 4.99 -25.26
C LEU A 87 2.21 3.62 -25.84
N VAL A 88 2.55 2.56 -25.14
CA VAL A 88 2.29 1.19 -25.56
C VAL A 88 1.21 0.49 -24.76
N ASP A 89 1.01 0.90 -23.52
CA ASP A 89 -0.01 0.33 -22.64
C ASP A 89 -0.46 1.34 -21.59
N ASN A 90 -1.69 1.16 -21.11
CA ASN A 90 -2.25 1.93 -20.01
C ASN A 90 -2.71 0.97 -18.91
N LEU A 91 -2.04 0.99 -17.77
CA LEU A 91 -2.32 0.07 -16.68
C LEU A 91 -3.43 0.57 -15.76
N ILE A 92 -3.42 1.86 -15.47
CA ILE A 92 -4.40 2.52 -14.61
C ILE A 92 -4.74 3.87 -15.23
N SER A 93 -6.03 4.12 -15.39
CA SER A 93 -6.55 5.36 -15.97
C SER A 93 -7.46 6.06 -14.98
N ASN A 94 -6.99 7.18 -14.41
CA ASN A 94 -7.75 8.04 -13.50
C ASN A 94 -8.51 7.27 -12.42
N LYS A 95 -7.83 6.33 -11.77
CA LYS A 95 -8.45 5.51 -10.73
C LYS A 95 -8.17 6.09 -9.36
N PHE A 96 -9.17 6.09 -8.52
CA PHE A 96 -9.10 6.54 -7.13
C PHE A 96 -8.47 5.45 -6.26
N PHE A 97 -7.48 5.84 -5.46
CA PHE A 97 -6.85 4.98 -4.47
C PHE A 97 -6.87 5.62 -3.10
N ASP A 98 -7.22 4.84 -2.09
CA ASP A 98 -7.11 5.25 -0.70
C ASP A 98 -5.67 5.07 -0.21
N ARG A 99 -5.37 5.68 0.94
CA ARG A 99 -4.09 5.49 1.61
C ARG A 99 -3.81 4.02 1.86
N GLY A 100 -2.64 3.55 1.51
CA GLY A 100 -2.26 2.16 1.74
C GLY A 100 -1.15 1.67 0.81
N TYR A 101 -0.92 0.36 0.88
CA TYR A 101 0.05 -0.34 0.05
C TYR A 101 -0.67 -1.10 -1.06
N TYR A 102 -0.15 -0.99 -2.28
CA TYR A 102 -0.72 -1.65 -3.45
C TYR A 102 0.36 -2.33 -4.26
N ASN A 103 0.02 -3.44 -4.88
CA ASN A 103 0.89 -4.12 -5.83
C ASN A 103 0.29 -3.98 -7.22
N LEU A 104 1.08 -3.42 -8.13
CA LEU A 104 0.75 -3.30 -9.54
C LEU A 104 1.56 -4.31 -10.32
N ASN A 105 0.92 -5.03 -11.23
CA ASN A 105 1.63 -5.89 -12.16
C ASN A 105 1.29 -5.56 -13.60
N TRP A 106 2.29 -5.75 -14.44
CA TRP A 106 2.16 -5.56 -15.88
C TRP A 106 2.55 -6.85 -16.60
N ASN A 107 1.64 -7.33 -17.42
CA ASN A 107 1.88 -8.48 -18.28
C ASN A 107 2.25 -8.00 -19.67
N ALA A 108 3.50 -8.17 -20.05
CA ALA A 108 4.05 -7.74 -21.32
C ALA A 108 4.20 -8.87 -22.33
N SER A 109 3.38 -9.92 -22.22
CA SER A 109 3.47 -11.11 -23.11
C SER A 109 3.28 -10.77 -24.57
N GLU A 110 2.53 -9.71 -24.90
CA GLU A 110 2.27 -9.28 -26.28
C GLU A 110 3.31 -8.28 -26.80
N PHE A 111 4.27 -7.88 -25.98
CA PHE A 111 5.29 -6.91 -26.34
C PHE A 111 6.61 -7.58 -26.62
N SER A 112 7.44 -6.93 -27.45
CA SER A 112 8.78 -7.43 -27.76
C SER A 112 9.76 -7.13 -26.65
N SER A 113 10.83 -7.94 -26.57
CA SER A 113 11.92 -7.72 -25.63
C SER A 113 12.52 -6.34 -25.83
N GLY A 114 12.84 -5.66 -24.74
CA GLY A 114 13.40 -4.33 -24.78
C GLY A 114 13.20 -3.56 -23.48
N ILE A 115 13.53 -2.28 -23.52
CA ILE A 115 13.40 -1.37 -22.38
C ILE A 115 12.06 -0.65 -22.47
N TYR A 116 11.37 -0.59 -21.34
CA TYR A 116 10.11 0.12 -21.19
C TYR A 116 10.17 1.04 -19.98
N PHE A 117 9.39 2.11 -20.03
CA PHE A 117 9.27 3.07 -18.95
C PHE A 117 7.84 3.07 -18.43
N ILE A 118 7.67 2.83 -17.16
CA ILE A 118 6.37 2.88 -16.49
C ILE A 118 6.27 4.21 -15.77
N LYS A 119 5.35 5.05 -16.21
CA LYS A 119 5.16 6.38 -15.66
C LYS A 119 3.94 6.40 -14.75
N PHE A 120 4.17 6.81 -13.53
CA PHE A 120 3.13 7.00 -12.50
C PHE A 120 2.85 8.49 -12.37
N ASN A 121 1.62 8.88 -12.60
CA ASN A 121 1.16 10.24 -12.36
C ASN A 121 0.17 10.20 -11.20
N ILE A 122 0.50 10.92 -10.14
CA ILE A 122 -0.35 11.05 -8.96
C ILE A 122 -0.47 12.53 -8.61
N ASP A 123 -1.70 13.06 -8.62
CA ASP A 123 -1.95 14.48 -8.44
C ASP A 123 -1.04 15.33 -9.36
N ASN A 124 -0.13 16.13 -8.78
CA ASN A 124 0.81 16.97 -9.53
C ASN A 124 2.22 16.38 -9.63
N LYS A 125 2.40 15.11 -9.23
CA LYS A 125 3.71 14.44 -9.22
C LYS A 125 3.77 13.33 -10.25
N SER A 126 4.95 13.09 -10.80
CA SER A 126 5.18 11.98 -11.71
C SER A 126 6.45 11.23 -11.33
N PHE A 127 6.40 9.91 -11.48
CA PHE A 127 7.51 8.99 -11.20
C PHE A 127 7.66 8.06 -12.39
N ILE A 128 8.89 7.75 -12.74
CA ILE A 128 9.20 6.87 -13.88
C ILE A 128 10.06 5.72 -13.38
N LYS A 129 9.68 4.49 -13.72
CA LYS A 129 10.47 3.29 -13.47
C LYS A 129 10.86 2.64 -14.79
N LYS A 130 12.15 2.38 -14.94
CA LYS A 130 12.69 1.67 -16.09
C LYS A 130 12.63 0.17 -15.85
N VAL A 131 12.08 -0.58 -16.80
CA VAL A 131 11.99 -2.04 -16.74
C VAL A 131 12.54 -2.65 -18.03
N THR A 132 13.11 -3.84 -17.94
CA THR A 132 13.68 -4.54 -19.08
C THR A 132 12.94 -5.86 -19.27
N LEU A 133 12.29 -6.01 -20.41
CA LEU A 133 11.61 -7.25 -20.81
C LEU A 133 12.59 -8.15 -21.56
N LEU A 134 12.79 -9.35 -21.05
CA LEU A 134 13.56 -10.40 -21.68
C LEU A 134 12.65 -11.61 -21.96
N LYS A 135 12.41 -11.87 -23.20
CA LYS A 135 11.68 -13.07 -23.62
C LYS A 135 12.63 -14.20 -23.95
#